data_3d263509ece0eab23dc90605ddd07c5c
#
_entry.id   3d263509ece0eab23dc90605ddd07c5c
#
_cell.length_a   1.000
_cell.length_b   1.000
_cell.length_c   1.000
_cell.angle_alpha   90.00
_cell.angle_beta   90.00
_cell.angle_gamma   90.00
#
_symmetry.space_group_name_H-M   'P 1'
#
loop_
_entity.id
_entity.type
_entity.pdbx_description
1 polymer ?
#
loop_
_entity_poly.entity_id
_entity_poly.type
_entity_poly.pdbx_seq_one_letter_code
_entity_poly.pdbx_strand_id
1 'polypeptide(L)'
;MVAGLPARRSRLRPSRVRLVPGSAPAPGLGQRGRFRLVQLAVAFFALCSLHADDEVPDFQENYLLGDWAGYRTTLWERGINPEFLFIADPYGNPYGGFSQGFTVYSMFCADLKLDTEKLLSLPGGEFHIGFAVNFGTQLSQRFIGNVFPVQSSDVAPPGPRLTDLSYTQALFDGKLSLRAGRLSIDSLYGEEFAASEYFRAMTSVAFNAIPFAIFYNSPGAFGYPATTWGARAKFAPVEEFYGMAGIYNGDPDVGLANRYGVDFTFNGPPFGIAEIGWKRNQRKTDTGLPGNLKIGGFVLGGTTQKFNSDSTGGGRYGLYLVGDQVLARFGNRAENRHLGVFGSLVVAPDEAVSPMPYYFGTGLVAYGPLDRRPKDILAIGLAYGAYSSRLRDVRQTQQRTDPPIKPQSYEMTVELSYSILVVPGFTLQPGAQILINPGGVPSTPGALALGVNAVVSF
;
A
#
# COMPACT_ATOMS: atom_id res chain seq x y z
N MET A 1 -47.08 -34.13 3.06
CA MET A 1 -47.05 -35.48 2.45
C MET A 1 -45.70 -35.70 1.79
N VAL A 2 -45.03 -36.72 2.18
CA VAL A 2 -43.66 -37.15 1.91
C VAL A 2 -43.55 -37.78 0.52
N ALA A 3 -42.45 -37.56 -0.19
CA ALA A 3 -41.82 -38.52 -1.11
C ALA A 3 -40.41 -37.94 -1.46
N GLY A 4 -39.48 -38.52 -1.09
CA GLY A 4 -38.32 -39.31 -1.05
C GLY A 4 -37.84 -39.78 -2.42
N LEU A 5 -36.60 -39.37 -2.79
CA LEU A 5 -35.81 -39.95 -3.88
C LEU A 5 -34.44 -40.42 -3.37
N PRO A 6 -33.92 -41.55 -3.86
CA PRO A 6 -32.83 -42.27 -3.20
C PRO A 6 -31.45 -41.83 -3.76
N ALA A 7 -30.49 -41.87 -2.85
CA ALA A 7 -29.07 -41.67 -3.10
C ALA A 7 -28.46 -42.82 -3.93
N ARG A 8 -27.87 -42.51 -5.07
CA ARG A 8 -26.98 -43.43 -5.79
C ARG A 8 -25.56 -43.33 -5.26
N ARG A 9 -25.11 -44.34 -4.58
CA ARG A 9 -23.71 -44.62 -4.26
C ARG A 9 -22.99 -45.16 -5.50
N SER A 10 -22.08 -44.47 -6.09
CA SER A 10 -21.12 -45.02 -7.05
C SER A 10 -19.85 -45.42 -6.29
N ARG A 11 -19.57 -46.71 -6.30
CA ARG A 11 -18.32 -47.32 -5.80
C ARG A 11 -17.24 -47.11 -6.87
N LEU A 12 -16.23 -46.30 -6.58
CA LEU A 12 -14.97 -46.26 -7.36
C LEU A 12 -14.04 -47.36 -6.82
N ARG A 13 -13.57 -48.22 -7.71
CA ARG A 13 -12.56 -49.25 -7.47
C ARG A 13 -11.18 -48.59 -7.40
N PRO A 14 -10.24 -49.03 -6.55
CA PRO A 14 -8.86 -48.53 -6.55
C PRO A 14 -8.10 -49.14 -7.71
N SER A 15 -7.53 -48.27 -8.56
CA SER A 15 -6.55 -48.63 -9.59
C SER A 15 -5.19 -48.91 -8.95
N ARG A 16 -4.65 -50.10 -9.19
CA ARG A 16 -3.29 -50.51 -8.79
C ARG A 16 -2.28 -49.71 -9.59
N VAL A 17 -1.46 -48.90 -8.91
CA VAL A 17 -0.26 -48.27 -9.46
C VAL A 17 0.86 -49.31 -9.52
N ARG A 18 1.36 -49.63 -10.71
CA ARG A 18 2.57 -50.42 -10.94
C ARG A 18 3.81 -49.58 -10.57
N LEU A 19 4.58 -50.01 -9.62
CA LEU A 19 5.91 -49.53 -9.34
C LEU A 19 6.85 -49.92 -10.46
N VAL A 20 7.49 -48.95 -11.11
CA VAL A 20 8.63 -49.11 -11.99
C VAL A 20 9.91 -48.94 -11.17
N PRO A 21 10.84 -49.88 -11.15
CA PRO A 21 12.09 -49.72 -10.41
C PRO A 21 13.13 -49.01 -11.30
N GLY A 22 13.87 -48.08 -10.70
CA GLY A 22 15.20 -47.67 -11.14
C GLY A 22 15.30 -46.28 -11.75
N SER A 23 15.56 -45.29 -10.93
CA SER A 23 16.36 -44.12 -11.31
C SER A 23 17.45 -43.93 -10.27
N ALA A 24 18.69 -43.89 -10.75
CA ALA A 24 19.91 -43.71 -9.95
C ALA A 24 19.87 -42.33 -9.22
N PRO A 25 20.52 -42.22 -8.03
CA PRO A 25 20.59 -40.95 -7.33
C PRO A 25 21.45 -39.94 -8.07
N ALA A 26 20.98 -38.71 -8.17
CA ALA A 26 21.77 -37.59 -8.70
C ALA A 26 23.02 -37.37 -7.85
N PRO A 27 24.18 -36.98 -8.45
CA PRO A 27 25.41 -36.77 -7.71
C PRO A 27 25.25 -35.60 -6.74
N GLY A 28 25.43 -35.88 -5.44
CA GLY A 28 25.41 -34.86 -4.40
C GLY A 28 26.50 -33.82 -4.62
N LEU A 29 26.18 -32.56 -4.50
CA LEU A 29 27.11 -31.45 -4.45
C LEU A 29 28.14 -31.71 -3.34
N GLY A 30 29.38 -31.97 -3.73
CA GLY A 30 30.45 -32.29 -2.83
C GLY A 30 30.75 -31.16 -1.85
N GLN A 31 31.29 -31.49 -0.67
CA GLN A 31 31.66 -30.55 0.41
C GLN A 31 32.46 -29.31 -0.06
N ARG A 32 33.14 -29.37 -1.20
CA ARG A 32 33.86 -28.23 -1.80
C ARG A 32 32.93 -27.14 -2.36
N GLY A 33 31.70 -27.46 -2.74
CA GLY A 33 30.70 -26.48 -3.20
C GLY A 33 30.09 -25.70 -2.06
N ARG A 34 29.91 -26.31 -0.87
CA ARG A 34 29.36 -25.65 0.33
C ARG A 34 30.37 -24.64 0.93
N PHE A 35 31.66 -24.94 0.90
CA PHE A 35 32.71 -24.01 1.36
C PHE A 35 32.83 -22.77 0.45
N ARG A 36 32.67 -22.93 -0.87
CA ARG A 36 32.74 -21.80 -1.81
C ARG A 36 31.52 -20.88 -1.71
N LEU A 37 30.32 -21.41 -1.44
CA LEU A 37 29.10 -20.59 -1.19
C LEU A 37 29.22 -19.81 0.09
N VAL A 38 29.75 -20.39 1.16
CA VAL A 38 29.97 -19.67 2.44
C VAL A 38 31.10 -18.64 2.29
N GLN A 39 32.17 -18.93 1.54
CA GLN A 39 33.24 -17.96 1.27
C GLN A 39 32.75 -16.79 0.35
N LEU A 40 31.88 -17.05 -0.61
CA LEU A 40 31.24 -16.01 -1.42
C LEU A 40 30.27 -15.16 -0.62
N ALA A 41 29.50 -15.76 0.30
CA ALA A 41 28.62 -15.03 1.21
C ALA A 41 29.45 -14.14 2.16
N VAL A 42 30.50 -14.67 2.77
CA VAL A 42 31.39 -13.90 3.66
C VAL A 42 32.15 -12.79 2.91
N ALA A 43 32.59 -13.04 1.65
CA ALA A 43 33.20 -12.01 0.83
C ALA A 43 32.19 -10.95 0.36
N PHE A 44 30.95 -11.31 0.17
CA PHE A 44 29.87 -10.37 -0.16
C PHE A 44 29.53 -9.43 1.02
N PHE A 45 29.57 -9.93 2.26
CA PHE A 45 29.37 -9.12 3.49
C PHE A 45 30.58 -8.21 3.81
N ALA A 46 31.79 -8.55 3.38
CA ALA A 46 32.99 -7.74 3.64
C ALA A 46 33.07 -6.45 2.80
N LEU A 47 32.18 -6.25 1.83
CA LEU A 47 32.07 -5.04 1.02
C LEU A 47 31.11 -3.98 1.59
N CYS A 48 30.51 -4.24 2.77
CA CYS A 48 29.56 -3.36 3.43
C CYS A 48 30.23 -2.70 4.64
N SER A 49 30.90 -1.61 4.47
CA SER A 49 31.45 -0.85 5.59
C SER A 49 31.50 0.63 5.27
N LEU A 50 30.46 1.34 5.63
CA LEU A 50 30.55 2.71 6.18
C LEU A 50 29.21 3.04 6.87
N HIS A 51 29.32 3.33 8.17
CA HIS A 51 28.22 3.69 9.02
C HIS A 51 27.75 5.11 8.70
N ALA A 52 26.45 5.33 8.48
CA ALA A 52 25.86 6.59 8.89
C ALA A 52 25.72 6.51 10.42
N ASP A 53 26.24 7.47 11.14
CA ASP A 53 25.92 7.65 12.57
C ASP A 53 24.39 7.86 12.66
N ASP A 54 23.66 6.81 13.01
CA ASP A 54 22.22 6.90 13.25
C ASP A 54 22.02 7.69 14.54
N GLU A 55 21.64 8.97 14.40
CA GLU A 55 21.22 9.77 15.57
C GLU A 55 20.03 9.08 16.23
N VAL A 56 20.04 9.03 17.57
CA VAL A 56 18.90 8.53 18.36
C VAL A 56 17.66 9.36 18.01
N PRO A 57 16.55 8.75 17.57
CA PRO A 57 15.34 9.50 17.27
C PRO A 57 14.83 10.27 18.48
N ASP A 58 14.29 11.46 18.28
CA ASP A 58 13.62 12.18 19.34
C ASP A 58 12.26 11.52 19.65
N PHE A 59 12.30 10.53 20.56
CA PHE A 59 11.10 9.81 20.96
C PHE A 59 10.10 10.70 21.72
N GLN A 60 10.55 11.77 22.38
CA GLN A 60 9.68 12.70 23.12
C GLN A 60 8.86 13.57 22.16
N GLU A 61 9.43 13.95 21.02
CA GLU A 61 8.72 14.76 20.02
C GLU A 61 7.83 13.94 19.05
N ASN A 62 8.05 12.63 18.93
CA ASN A 62 7.39 11.81 17.91
C ASN A 62 6.32 10.86 18.47
N TYR A 63 6.37 10.53 19.76
CA TYR A 63 5.48 9.52 20.34
C TYR A 63 4.75 9.99 21.58
N LEU A 64 3.49 9.55 21.76
CA LEU A 64 2.64 9.94 22.88
C LEU A 64 3.22 9.54 24.24
N LEU A 65 3.84 8.36 24.32
CA LEU A 65 4.47 7.85 25.54
C LEU A 65 5.97 8.18 25.62
N GLY A 66 6.49 8.98 24.69
CA GLY A 66 7.89 9.40 24.65
C GLY A 66 8.85 8.22 24.62
N ASP A 67 9.91 8.33 25.42
CA ASP A 67 11.01 7.36 25.49
C ASP A 67 10.81 6.23 26.52
N TRP A 68 9.61 6.04 27.05
CA TRP A 68 9.31 5.01 28.06
C TRP A 68 10.30 5.00 29.25
N ALA A 69 10.62 6.16 29.76
CA ALA A 69 11.64 6.35 30.83
C ALA A 69 13.06 5.84 30.42
N GLY A 70 13.46 5.98 29.15
CA GLY A 70 14.77 5.57 28.62
C GLY A 70 14.82 4.15 28.06
N TYR A 71 13.74 3.36 28.19
CA TYR A 71 13.73 2.00 27.66
C TYR A 71 13.73 1.96 26.13
N ARG A 72 13.06 2.89 25.45
CA ARG A 72 13.02 2.95 23.99
C ARG A 72 14.38 3.26 23.41
N THR A 73 15.08 4.26 23.95
CA THR A 73 16.48 4.56 23.60
C THR A 73 17.37 3.34 23.82
N THR A 74 17.27 2.67 24.97
CA THR A 74 18.06 1.46 25.26
C THR A 74 17.81 0.32 24.25
N LEU A 75 16.55 0.12 23.84
CA LEU A 75 16.21 -0.89 22.83
C LEU A 75 16.78 -0.50 21.46
N TRP A 76 16.62 0.76 21.07
CA TRP A 76 17.11 1.28 19.79
C TRP A 76 18.63 1.17 19.66
N GLU A 77 19.38 1.52 20.74
CA GLU A 77 20.83 1.33 20.78
C GLU A 77 21.26 -0.13 20.63
N ARG A 78 20.42 -1.07 21.06
CA ARG A 78 20.61 -2.51 20.86
C ARG A 78 20.14 -3.04 19.52
N GLY A 79 19.60 -2.18 18.64
CA GLY A 79 19.08 -2.58 17.34
C GLY A 79 17.65 -3.15 17.35
N ILE A 80 16.88 -2.84 18.39
CA ILE A 80 15.49 -3.29 18.54
C ILE A 80 14.60 -2.06 18.51
N ASN A 81 13.80 -1.87 17.45
CA ASN A 81 12.90 -0.72 17.32
C ASN A 81 11.43 -1.16 17.24
N PRO A 82 10.69 -1.19 18.37
CA PRO A 82 9.26 -1.43 18.38
C PRO A 82 8.50 -0.13 18.09
N GLU A 83 7.52 -0.20 17.19
CA GLU A 83 6.62 0.88 16.84
C GLU A 83 5.17 0.43 17.00
N PHE A 84 4.32 1.27 17.60
CA PHE A 84 2.90 0.99 17.76
C PHE A 84 2.09 2.18 17.25
N LEU A 85 1.06 1.88 16.47
CA LEU A 85 0.18 2.89 15.89
C LEU A 85 -1.27 2.48 16.09
N PHE A 86 -2.11 3.42 16.50
CA PHE A 86 -3.54 3.26 16.53
C PHE A 86 -4.22 4.33 15.67
N ILE A 87 -5.09 3.89 14.77
CA ILE A 87 -5.89 4.77 13.91
C ILE A 87 -7.36 4.51 14.20
N ALA A 88 -8.15 5.56 14.37
CA ALA A 88 -9.59 5.48 14.46
C ALA A 88 -10.24 6.50 13.53
N ASP A 89 -11.17 6.03 12.70
CA ASP A 89 -11.88 6.79 11.69
C ASP A 89 -13.39 6.83 11.97
N PRO A 90 -13.90 7.63 12.95
CA PRO A 90 -15.31 7.92 13.08
C PRO A 90 -15.77 8.83 11.93
N TYR A 91 -16.58 8.29 11.03
CA TYR A 91 -17.14 8.98 9.87
C TYR A 91 -18.62 8.69 9.70
N GLY A 92 -19.35 9.66 9.18
CA GLY A 92 -20.74 9.50 8.78
C GLY A 92 -21.04 10.18 7.45
N ASN A 93 -22.08 9.71 6.75
CA ASN A 93 -22.60 10.37 5.56
C ASN A 93 -24.01 10.94 5.83
N PRO A 94 -24.11 12.19 6.26
CA PRO A 94 -25.42 12.83 6.54
C PRO A 94 -26.26 13.03 5.28
N TYR A 95 -25.67 12.87 4.08
CA TYR A 95 -26.36 13.01 2.81
C TYR A 95 -25.86 12.00 1.79
N GLY A 96 -26.78 11.44 0.98
CA GLY A 96 -26.48 10.61 -0.20
C GLY A 96 -26.03 9.19 0.09
N GLY A 97 -25.45 8.54 -0.92
CA GLY A 97 -25.09 7.13 -0.86
C GLY A 97 -26.31 6.20 -0.95
N PHE A 98 -26.13 4.93 -0.60
CA PHE A 98 -27.22 3.95 -0.51
C PHE A 98 -28.17 4.27 0.63
N SER A 99 -27.63 4.75 1.76
CA SER A 99 -28.36 5.24 2.94
C SER A 99 -27.43 6.09 3.80
N GLN A 100 -28.01 6.89 4.71
CA GLN A 100 -27.23 7.65 5.69
C GLN A 100 -26.85 6.78 6.86
N GLY A 101 -25.65 7.01 7.42
CA GLY A 101 -25.17 6.29 8.58
C GLY A 101 -23.90 6.88 9.19
N PHE A 102 -23.51 6.33 10.31
CA PHE A 102 -22.27 6.65 11.01
C PHE A 102 -21.58 5.36 11.41
N THR A 103 -20.25 5.31 11.23
CA THR A 103 -19.42 4.15 11.58
C THR A 103 -18.14 4.59 12.23
N VAL A 104 -17.49 3.66 12.91
CA VAL A 104 -16.10 3.78 13.31
C VAL A 104 -15.36 2.60 12.69
N TYR A 105 -14.32 2.88 11.92
CA TYR A 105 -13.39 1.87 11.47
C TYR A 105 -12.02 2.18 12.06
N SER A 106 -11.31 1.17 12.52
CA SER A 106 -10.08 1.36 13.29
C SER A 106 -9.04 0.34 12.89
N MET A 107 -7.75 0.71 13.09
CA MET A 107 -6.62 -0.17 12.88
C MET A 107 -5.62 0.02 14.01
N PHE A 108 -5.15 -1.09 14.59
CA PHE A 108 -3.99 -1.13 15.47
C PHE A 108 -2.86 -1.83 14.75
N CYS A 109 -1.67 -1.21 14.77
CA CYS A 109 -0.46 -1.75 14.17
C CYS A 109 0.61 -1.93 15.24
N ALA A 110 1.38 -2.99 15.11
CA ALA A 110 2.58 -3.26 15.91
C ALA A 110 3.68 -3.71 14.95
N ASP A 111 4.75 -2.96 14.89
CA ASP A 111 5.90 -3.19 14.02
C ASP A 111 7.15 -3.36 14.88
N LEU A 112 8.02 -4.28 14.48
CA LEU A 112 9.31 -4.54 15.11
C LEU A 112 10.38 -4.54 14.02
N LYS A 113 11.30 -3.58 14.07
CA LYS A 113 12.48 -3.54 13.22
C LYS A 113 13.69 -3.98 14.03
N LEU A 114 14.49 -4.88 13.47
CA LEU A 114 15.66 -5.49 14.09
C LEU A 114 16.88 -5.21 13.22
N ASP A 115 17.75 -4.34 13.68
CA ASP A 115 19.02 -4.00 13.04
C ASP A 115 20.01 -5.16 13.24
N THR A 116 20.41 -5.80 12.14
CA THR A 116 21.33 -6.94 12.21
C THR A 116 22.77 -6.55 12.49
N GLU A 117 23.17 -5.33 12.24
CA GLU A 117 24.49 -4.85 12.58
C GLU A 117 24.67 -4.74 14.09
N LYS A 118 23.74 -4.08 14.77
CA LYS A 118 23.73 -3.93 16.23
C LYS A 118 23.53 -5.26 16.97
N LEU A 119 22.68 -6.16 16.40
CA LEU A 119 22.34 -7.44 17.05
C LEU A 119 23.33 -8.57 16.74
N LEU A 120 23.82 -8.65 15.51
CA LEU A 120 24.55 -9.82 14.97
C LEU A 120 25.89 -9.46 14.32
N SER A 121 26.28 -8.19 14.31
CA SER A 121 27.45 -7.66 13.60
C SER A 121 27.42 -7.95 12.08
N LEU A 122 26.21 -7.95 11.50
CA LEU A 122 25.96 -8.08 10.06
C LEU A 122 25.53 -6.72 9.50
N PRO A 123 26.42 -5.95 8.86
CA PRO A 123 26.18 -4.57 8.48
C PRO A 123 25.12 -4.41 7.40
N GLY A 124 24.32 -3.35 7.53
CA GLY A 124 23.33 -2.92 6.54
C GLY A 124 22.11 -3.81 6.40
N GLY A 125 21.86 -4.71 7.33
CA GLY A 125 20.71 -5.60 7.33
C GLY A 125 19.63 -5.19 8.33
N GLU A 126 18.37 -5.39 7.98
CA GLU A 126 17.21 -5.15 8.86
C GLU A 126 16.17 -6.25 8.66
N PHE A 127 15.71 -6.87 9.74
CA PHE A 127 14.48 -7.65 9.75
C PHE A 127 13.31 -6.77 10.17
N HIS A 128 12.20 -6.86 9.44
CA HIS A 128 10.95 -6.20 9.78
C HIS A 128 9.86 -7.25 10.01
N ILE A 129 9.15 -7.15 11.13
CA ILE A 129 8.01 -7.98 11.50
C ILE A 129 6.88 -7.02 11.85
N GLY A 130 5.79 -7.03 11.07
CA GLY A 130 4.65 -6.15 11.25
C GLY A 130 3.36 -6.94 11.46
N PHE A 131 2.48 -6.42 12.28
CA PHE A 131 1.19 -6.99 12.57
C PHE A 131 0.14 -5.89 12.67
N ALA A 132 -1.05 -6.11 12.09
CA ALA A 132 -2.17 -5.19 12.24
C ALA A 132 -3.48 -5.90 12.52
N VAL A 133 -4.38 -5.19 13.20
CA VAL A 133 -5.77 -5.61 13.40
C VAL A 133 -6.69 -4.48 12.95
N ASN A 134 -7.51 -4.76 11.94
CA ASN A 134 -8.60 -3.87 11.54
C ASN A 134 -9.90 -4.31 12.21
N PHE A 135 -10.69 -3.36 12.69
CA PHE A 135 -11.98 -3.65 13.33
C PHE A 135 -12.97 -2.48 13.19
N GLY A 136 -14.24 -2.81 13.26
CA GLY A 136 -15.33 -1.86 13.08
C GLY A 136 -16.12 -2.07 11.81
N THR A 137 -16.80 -1.03 11.34
CA THR A 137 -17.66 -1.07 10.15
C THR A 137 -17.19 -0.04 9.15
N GLN A 138 -16.97 -0.46 7.91
CA GLN A 138 -16.55 0.36 6.79
C GLN A 138 -17.72 1.20 6.26
N LEU A 139 -17.61 2.54 6.31
CA LEU A 139 -18.66 3.47 5.88
C LEU A 139 -18.92 3.33 4.37
N SER A 140 -17.85 3.24 3.59
CA SER A 140 -17.91 3.16 2.13
C SER A 140 -18.73 1.97 1.66
N GLN A 141 -18.46 0.79 2.16
CA GLN A 141 -19.16 -0.43 1.77
C GLN A 141 -20.59 -0.49 2.31
N ARG A 142 -20.81 -0.02 3.55
CA ARG A 142 -22.07 -0.19 4.25
C ARG A 142 -23.14 0.81 3.82
N PHE A 143 -22.75 2.07 3.61
CA PHE A 143 -23.70 3.17 3.48
C PHE A 143 -23.56 3.98 2.19
N ILE A 144 -22.36 4.12 1.61
CA ILE A 144 -22.13 5.01 0.47
C ILE A 144 -22.12 4.25 -0.86
N GLY A 145 -21.36 3.15 -0.95
CA GLY A 145 -21.20 2.36 -2.17
C GLY A 145 -20.10 2.88 -3.10
N ASN A 146 -19.18 3.69 -2.61
CA ASN A 146 -18.04 4.24 -3.36
C ASN A 146 -16.86 3.26 -3.41
N VAL A 147 -15.99 3.43 -4.41
CA VAL A 147 -14.80 2.61 -4.66
C VAL A 147 -13.54 3.24 -4.04
N PHE A 148 -13.49 4.57 -3.93
CA PHE A 148 -12.43 5.26 -3.20
C PHE A 148 -12.81 5.36 -1.71
N PRO A 149 -12.33 4.46 -0.82
CA PRO A 149 -12.79 4.45 0.57
C PRO A 149 -12.56 5.79 1.29
N VAL A 150 -13.56 6.17 2.10
CA VAL A 150 -13.57 7.43 2.85
C VAL A 150 -12.59 7.39 4.02
N GLN A 151 -12.56 6.27 4.74
CA GLN A 151 -11.79 6.08 5.97
C GLN A 151 -10.38 5.58 5.63
N SER A 152 -9.35 6.15 6.22
CA SER A 152 -7.94 5.91 5.88
C SER A 152 -7.52 4.46 6.09
N SER A 153 -8.09 3.80 7.06
CA SER A 153 -7.83 2.40 7.40
C SER A 153 -8.73 1.39 6.64
N ASP A 154 -9.64 1.88 5.78
CA ASP A 154 -10.61 1.06 5.02
C ASP A 154 -10.01 0.47 3.74
N VAL A 155 -8.86 -0.17 3.85
CA VAL A 155 -8.13 -0.81 2.74
C VAL A 155 -8.10 -2.33 2.83
N ALA A 156 -8.62 -2.88 3.92
CA ALA A 156 -8.69 -4.32 4.13
C ALA A 156 -9.89 -4.70 5.02
N PRO A 157 -10.46 -5.90 4.88
CA PRO A 157 -11.56 -6.35 5.75
C PRO A 157 -11.12 -6.44 7.22
N PRO A 158 -12.08 -6.41 8.18
CA PRO A 158 -11.78 -6.58 9.60
C PRO A 158 -11.04 -7.90 9.89
N GLY A 159 -10.12 -7.87 10.84
CA GLY A 159 -9.39 -9.03 11.35
C GLY A 159 -7.89 -8.78 11.51
N PRO A 160 -7.22 -9.67 12.25
CA PRO A 160 -5.77 -9.63 12.43
C PRO A 160 -5.04 -10.13 11.19
N ARG A 161 -3.84 -9.58 10.93
CA ARG A 161 -2.97 -9.99 9.82
C ARG A 161 -1.51 -9.68 10.07
N LEU A 162 -0.62 -10.49 9.50
CA LEU A 162 0.79 -10.21 9.38
C LEU A 162 0.98 -9.20 8.24
N THR A 163 1.46 -7.99 8.56
CA THR A 163 1.62 -6.88 7.60
C THR A 163 3.02 -6.77 7.04
N ASP A 164 3.99 -7.39 7.70
CA ASP A 164 5.36 -7.50 7.22
C ASP A 164 6.05 -8.73 7.81
N LEU A 165 6.85 -9.39 7.04
CA LEU A 165 7.83 -10.38 7.47
C LEU A 165 8.93 -10.39 6.41
N SER A 166 9.85 -9.44 6.51
CA SER A 166 10.83 -9.21 5.47
C SER A 166 12.23 -8.98 6.02
N TYR A 167 13.19 -9.15 5.14
CA TYR A 167 14.59 -8.79 5.34
C TYR A 167 15.01 -7.80 4.28
N THR A 168 15.62 -6.70 4.71
CA THR A 168 16.23 -5.69 3.86
C THR A 168 17.74 -5.74 4.02
N GLN A 169 18.50 -5.72 2.92
CA GLN A 169 19.95 -5.59 2.90
C GLN A 169 20.35 -4.35 2.11
N ALA A 170 20.99 -3.41 2.77
CA ALA A 170 21.67 -2.29 2.16
C ALA A 170 23.09 -2.70 1.75
N LEU A 171 23.50 -2.30 0.55
CA LEU A 171 24.79 -2.62 -0.07
C LEU A 171 25.38 -1.35 -0.70
N PHE A 172 26.72 -1.30 -0.85
CA PHE A 172 27.43 -0.19 -1.50
C PHE A 172 27.11 1.17 -0.87
N ASP A 173 27.25 1.27 0.45
CA ASP A 173 26.93 2.47 1.24
C ASP A 173 25.48 2.93 1.05
N GLY A 174 24.54 1.99 1.06
CA GLY A 174 23.11 2.25 0.92
C GLY A 174 22.63 2.52 -0.51
N LYS A 175 23.51 2.55 -1.50
CA LYS A 175 23.14 2.80 -2.90
C LYS A 175 22.27 1.71 -3.50
N LEU A 176 22.40 0.47 -3.04
CA LEU A 176 21.55 -0.66 -3.43
C LEU A 176 20.85 -1.21 -2.18
N SER A 177 19.53 -1.24 -2.21
CA SER A 177 18.69 -1.87 -1.17
C SER A 177 17.93 -3.03 -1.78
N LEU A 178 18.09 -4.21 -1.22
CA LEU A 178 17.35 -5.42 -1.59
C LEU A 178 16.43 -5.79 -0.42
N ARG A 179 15.14 -5.96 -0.69
CA ARG A 179 14.15 -6.38 0.31
C ARG A 179 13.40 -7.60 -0.21
N ALA A 180 13.22 -8.61 0.62
CA ALA A 180 12.48 -9.81 0.26
C ALA A 180 11.73 -10.36 1.47
N GLY A 181 10.56 -10.94 1.21
CA GLY A 181 9.72 -11.51 2.24
C GLY A 181 8.23 -11.34 1.93
N ARG A 182 7.44 -11.24 2.98
CA ARG A 182 6.03 -10.87 2.91
C ARG A 182 5.91 -9.37 3.12
N LEU A 183 5.49 -8.65 2.09
CA LEU A 183 5.45 -7.18 2.07
C LEU A 183 4.32 -6.69 1.15
N SER A 184 3.91 -5.43 1.31
CA SER A 184 3.03 -4.73 0.38
C SER A 184 3.84 -4.00 -0.69
N ILE A 185 3.19 -3.55 -1.76
CA ILE A 185 3.82 -2.72 -2.80
C ILE A 185 3.90 -1.25 -2.41
N ASP A 186 3.11 -0.82 -1.43
CA ASP A 186 3.26 0.43 -0.70
C ASP A 186 3.69 0.14 0.75
N SER A 187 3.84 1.14 1.56
CA SER A 187 4.09 0.97 2.99
C SER A 187 3.34 2.00 3.82
N LEU A 188 3.12 1.68 5.10
CA LEU A 188 2.61 2.64 6.07
C LEU A 188 3.50 3.89 6.18
N TYR A 189 4.77 3.76 5.83
CA TYR A 189 5.79 4.80 5.96
C TYR A 189 6.11 5.55 4.65
N GLY A 190 5.48 5.17 3.52
CA GLY A 190 5.52 5.92 2.26
C GLY A 190 6.81 5.83 1.44
N GLU A 191 7.66 4.85 1.68
CA GLU A 191 8.96 4.73 0.98
C GLU A 191 8.95 3.77 -0.21
N GLU A 192 7.80 3.25 -0.59
CA GLU A 192 7.65 2.26 -1.64
C GLU A 192 7.18 2.88 -2.97
N PHE A 193 6.68 2.06 -3.91
CA PHE A 193 6.32 2.49 -5.25
C PHE A 193 5.20 3.54 -5.28
N ALA A 194 5.24 4.44 -6.23
CA ALA A 194 4.19 5.40 -6.58
C ALA A 194 3.68 6.28 -5.42
N ALA A 195 4.41 6.37 -4.29
CA ALA A 195 3.99 7.18 -3.15
C ALA A 195 4.23 8.67 -3.39
N SER A 196 3.25 9.51 -3.04
CA SER A 196 3.41 10.97 -2.94
C SER A 196 4.05 11.33 -1.59
N GLU A 197 4.82 12.41 -1.52
CA GLU A 197 5.31 12.96 -0.24
C GLU A 197 4.16 13.49 0.64
N TYR A 198 3.00 13.75 0.03
CA TYR A 198 1.80 14.27 0.71
C TYR A 198 0.74 13.20 1.01
N PHE A 199 1.08 11.91 0.92
CA PHE A 199 0.12 10.81 1.03
C PHE A 199 -0.66 10.77 2.37
N ARG A 200 -0.12 11.32 3.46
CA ARG A 200 -0.78 11.39 4.77
C ARG A 200 -1.57 12.68 5.00
N ALA A 201 -1.57 13.60 4.05
CA ALA A 201 -2.27 14.88 4.23
C ALA A 201 -3.79 14.78 4.15
N MET A 202 -4.32 13.65 3.65
CA MET A 202 -5.74 13.37 3.49
C MET A 202 -6.11 11.97 3.99
N THR A 203 -7.41 11.73 4.21
CA THR A 203 -7.92 10.48 4.80
C THR A 203 -8.48 9.50 3.77
N SER A 204 -9.04 9.99 2.66
CA SER A 204 -9.53 9.10 1.61
C SER A 204 -8.39 8.26 1.02
N VAL A 205 -8.65 6.97 0.84
CA VAL A 205 -7.70 6.02 0.22
C VAL A 205 -7.34 6.43 -1.22
N ALA A 206 -8.12 7.29 -1.85
CA ALA A 206 -7.74 7.89 -3.12
C ALA A 206 -6.42 8.69 -3.05
N PHE A 207 -6.04 9.22 -1.89
CA PHE A 207 -4.89 10.11 -1.71
C PHE A 207 -3.84 9.58 -0.72
N ASN A 208 -4.27 8.80 0.31
CA ASN A 208 -3.40 8.40 1.41
C ASN A 208 -2.59 7.12 1.14
N ALA A 209 -2.55 6.67 -0.10
CA ALA A 209 -1.78 5.53 -0.57
C ALA A 209 -1.19 5.83 -1.96
N ILE A 210 -0.64 4.82 -2.60
CA ILE A 210 -0.33 4.91 -4.04
C ILE A 210 -1.62 5.04 -4.85
N PRO A 211 -1.57 5.56 -6.10
CA PRO A 211 -2.76 5.77 -6.92
C PRO A 211 -3.66 4.53 -6.97
N PHE A 212 -4.89 4.66 -6.48
CA PHE A 212 -5.82 3.55 -6.23
C PHE A 212 -6.05 2.64 -7.46
N ALA A 213 -6.00 3.21 -8.66
CA ALA A 213 -6.17 2.45 -9.90
C ALA A 213 -5.11 1.37 -10.12
N ILE A 214 -3.93 1.43 -9.49
CA ILE A 214 -2.92 0.37 -9.54
C ILE A 214 -3.50 -0.90 -8.91
N PHE A 215 -4.05 -0.80 -7.70
CA PHE A 215 -4.71 -1.92 -7.01
C PHE A 215 -5.98 -2.38 -7.73
N TYR A 216 -6.81 -1.43 -8.16
CA TYR A 216 -8.09 -1.74 -8.77
C TYR A 216 -7.96 -2.48 -10.12
N ASN A 217 -6.90 -2.18 -10.88
CA ASN A 217 -6.58 -2.89 -12.11
C ASN A 217 -5.78 -4.18 -11.91
N SER A 218 -5.16 -4.38 -10.74
CA SER A 218 -4.28 -5.51 -10.45
C SER A 218 -4.73 -6.24 -9.19
N PRO A 219 -5.82 -7.02 -9.23
CA PRO A 219 -6.20 -7.86 -8.09
C PRO A 219 -5.04 -8.80 -7.77
N GLY A 220 -4.62 -8.81 -6.50
CA GLY A 220 -3.41 -9.48 -6.05
C GLY A 220 -2.17 -8.58 -5.95
N ALA A 221 -2.24 -7.33 -6.42
CA ALA A 221 -1.35 -6.28 -5.96
C ALA A 221 -1.88 -5.76 -4.62
N PHE A 222 -1.13 -5.89 -3.55
CA PHE A 222 -1.62 -5.55 -2.22
C PHE A 222 -0.99 -4.28 -1.68
N GLY A 223 -1.87 -3.37 -1.22
CA GLY A 223 -1.51 -2.22 -0.40
C GLY A 223 -1.64 -2.52 1.09
N TYR A 224 -0.79 -1.86 1.90
CA TYR A 224 -0.84 -1.98 3.36
C TYR A 224 -2.29 -1.76 3.89
N PRO A 225 -2.78 -2.58 4.83
CA PRO A 225 -2.12 -3.63 5.60
C PRO A 225 -2.16 -5.04 4.96
N ALA A 226 -2.68 -5.19 3.76
CA ALA A 226 -2.63 -6.46 3.05
C ALA A 226 -1.25 -6.66 2.39
N THR A 227 -0.74 -7.88 2.41
CA THR A 227 0.62 -8.19 1.97
C THR A 227 0.69 -9.51 1.20
N THR A 228 1.72 -9.67 0.41
CA THR A 228 2.02 -10.89 -0.33
C THR A 228 3.51 -11.18 -0.33
N TRP A 229 3.92 -12.36 -0.78
CA TRP A 229 5.32 -12.71 -0.94
C TRP A 229 5.92 -12.01 -2.16
N GLY A 230 7.09 -11.40 -1.96
CA GLY A 230 7.75 -10.67 -3.04
C GLY A 230 9.20 -10.30 -2.71
N ALA A 231 9.79 -9.62 -3.68
CA ALA A 231 11.11 -9.02 -3.54
C ALA A 231 11.19 -7.71 -4.30
N ARG A 232 11.97 -6.77 -3.79
CA ARG A 232 12.19 -5.45 -4.35
C ARG A 232 13.68 -5.10 -4.32
N ALA A 233 14.17 -4.49 -5.39
CA ALA A 233 15.47 -3.87 -5.47
C ALA A 233 15.32 -2.38 -5.73
N LYS A 234 16.06 -1.53 -4.99
CA LYS A 234 16.15 -0.08 -5.19
C LYS A 234 17.61 0.30 -5.35
N PHE A 235 17.93 0.98 -6.44
CA PHE A 235 19.28 1.47 -6.73
C PHE A 235 19.25 2.99 -6.82
N ALA A 236 19.97 3.66 -5.94
CA ALA A 236 20.10 5.12 -5.85
C ALA A 236 21.58 5.50 -5.96
N PRO A 237 22.13 5.64 -7.17
CA PRO A 237 23.55 5.98 -7.37
C PRO A 237 23.91 7.36 -6.82
N VAL A 238 22.93 8.28 -6.81
CA VAL A 238 23.01 9.63 -6.26
C VAL A 238 21.72 9.95 -5.54
N GLU A 239 21.70 10.95 -4.65
CA GLU A 239 20.51 11.32 -3.86
C GLU A 239 19.34 11.78 -4.71
N GLU A 240 19.63 12.40 -5.88
CA GLU A 240 18.63 12.99 -6.75
C GLU A 240 17.93 11.96 -7.66
N PHE A 241 18.47 10.75 -7.80
CA PHE A 241 17.96 9.79 -8.77
C PHE A 241 17.99 8.35 -8.25
N TYR A 242 16.90 7.62 -8.47
CA TYR A 242 16.83 6.20 -8.19
C TYR A 242 16.03 5.42 -9.23
N GLY A 243 16.33 4.13 -9.34
CA GLY A 243 15.48 3.14 -10.00
C GLY A 243 15.05 2.08 -9.00
N MET A 244 13.82 1.62 -9.10
CA MET A 244 13.27 0.58 -8.23
C MET A 244 12.46 -0.42 -9.05
N ALA A 245 12.58 -1.72 -8.72
CA ALA A 245 11.81 -2.79 -9.36
C ALA A 245 11.44 -3.84 -8.32
N GLY A 246 10.23 -4.38 -8.44
CA GLY A 246 9.71 -5.43 -7.56
C GLY A 246 8.95 -6.50 -8.31
N ILE A 247 8.97 -7.70 -7.77
CA ILE A 247 8.18 -8.84 -8.21
C ILE A 247 7.48 -9.47 -7.02
N TYR A 248 6.19 -9.76 -7.17
CA TYR A 248 5.32 -10.21 -6.11
C TYR A 248 4.41 -11.35 -6.57
N ASN A 249 3.96 -12.18 -5.63
CA ASN A 249 2.90 -13.14 -5.88
C ASN A 249 1.56 -12.42 -6.02
N GLY A 250 1.00 -12.40 -7.22
CA GLY A 250 -0.24 -11.68 -7.55
C GLY A 250 -1.51 -12.52 -7.34
N ASP A 251 -1.51 -13.43 -6.37
CA ASP A 251 -2.70 -14.19 -6.00
C ASP A 251 -3.68 -13.30 -5.22
N PRO A 252 -4.87 -13.01 -5.78
CA PRO A 252 -5.85 -12.15 -5.13
C PRO A 252 -6.41 -12.74 -3.82
N ASP A 253 -6.34 -14.05 -3.64
CA ASP A 253 -6.92 -14.73 -2.48
C ASP A 253 -5.99 -14.69 -1.25
N VAL A 254 -4.69 -14.47 -1.42
CA VAL A 254 -3.72 -14.41 -0.31
C VAL A 254 -4.06 -13.33 0.71
N GLY A 255 -4.58 -12.16 0.25
CA GLY A 255 -4.99 -11.07 1.13
C GLY A 255 -6.40 -11.22 1.72
N LEU A 256 -7.28 -11.99 1.07
CA LEU A 256 -8.70 -12.10 1.39
C LEU A 256 -9.05 -13.41 2.11
N ALA A 257 -8.54 -14.55 1.64
CA ALA A 257 -8.86 -15.88 2.17
C ALA A 257 -8.14 -16.18 3.48
N ASN A 258 -6.96 -15.62 3.68
CA ASN A 258 -6.16 -15.80 4.87
C ASN A 258 -6.26 -14.60 5.81
N ARG A 259 -7.23 -14.66 6.74
CA ARG A 259 -7.49 -13.58 7.73
C ARG A 259 -6.27 -13.16 8.54
N TYR A 260 -5.28 -14.00 8.66
CA TYR A 260 -4.13 -13.77 9.54
C TYR A 260 -2.88 -13.36 8.79
N GLY A 261 -2.93 -13.31 7.44
CA GLY A 261 -1.79 -12.92 6.62
C GLY A 261 -0.61 -13.89 6.66
N VAL A 262 -0.81 -15.14 7.09
CA VAL A 262 0.27 -16.14 7.23
C VAL A 262 0.26 -17.21 6.14
N ASP A 263 -0.39 -16.95 5.00
CA ASP A 263 -0.37 -17.87 3.87
C ASP A 263 1.01 -17.88 3.20
N PHE A 264 1.55 -19.07 2.99
CA PHE A 264 2.85 -19.31 2.35
C PHE A 264 2.70 -19.80 0.90
N THR A 265 1.51 -19.67 0.30
CA THR A 265 1.29 -20.08 -1.09
C THR A 265 1.90 -19.11 -2.09
N PHE A 266 2.38 -19.66 -3.24
CA PHE A 266 3.01 -18.91 -4.34
C PHE A 266 2.36 -19.30 -5.68
N ASN A 267 1.07 -19.51 -5.72
CA ASN A 267 0.33 -20.01 -6.87
C ASN A 267 -0.34 -18.92 -7.73
N GLY A 268 -0.23 -17.66 -7.33
CA GLY A 268 -0.73 -16.55 -8.14
C GLY A 268 0.15 -16.22 -9.34
N PRO A 269 -0.40 -15.49 -10.31
CA PRO A 269 0.40 -14.96 -11.40
C PRO A 269 1.42 -13.96 -10.86
N PRO A 270 2.59 -13.79 -11.50
CA PRO A 270 3.55 -12.78 -11.06
C PRO A 270 2.97 -11.37 -11.26
N PHE A 271 3.09 -10.53 -10.22
CA PHE A 271 2.90 -9.10 -10.32
C PHE A 271 4.26 -8.41 -10.32
N GLY A 272 4.55 -7.63 -11.36
CA GLY A 272 5.77 -6.84 -11.50
C GLY A 272 5.46 -5.36 -11.47
N ILE A 273 6.33 -4.56 -10.83
CA ILE A 273 6.25 -3.09 -10.81
C ILE A 273 7.65 -2.52 -10.87
N ALA A 274 7.83 -1.43 -11.65
CA ALA A 274 9.10 -0.75 -11.74
C ALA A 274 8.90 0.77 -11.78
N GLU A 275 9.86 1.52 -11.23
CA GLU A 275 9.80 2.97 -11.09
C GLU A 275 11.19 3.59 -11.26
N ILE A 276 11.22 4.75 -11.88
CA ILE A 276 12.34 5.67 -11.88
C ILE A 276 11.87 6.95 -11.17
N GLY A 277 12.63 7.41 -10.19
CA GLY A 277 12.33 8.62 -9.43
C GLY A 277 13.45 9.64 -9.54
N TRP A 278 13.04 10.91 -9.68
CA TRP A 278 13.91 12.07 -9.63
C TRP A 278 13.49 12.97 -8.48
N LYS A 279 14.47 13.31 -7.61
CA LYS A 279 14.31 14.17 -6.44
C LYS A 279 15.10 15.46 -6.66
N ARG A 280 14.48 16.59 -6.42
CA ARG A 280 15.10 17.88 -6.61
C ARG A 280 15.13 18.68 -5.33
N ASN A 281 16.26 19.33 -5.02
CA ASN A 281 16.44 20.25 -3.90
C ASN A 281 16.05 19.64 -2.52
N GLN A 282 16.44 18.38 -2.28
CA GLN A 282 16.10 17.68 -1.03
C GLN A 282 17.12 17.94 0.10
N ARG A 283 18.33 18.37 -0.22
CA ARG A 283 19.39 18.61 0.76
C ARG A 283 19.09 19.85 1.60
N LYS A 284 19.50 19.83 2.87
CA LYS A 284 19.40 21.01 3.75
C LYS A 284 20.14 22.24 3.18
N THR A 285 21.18 22.05 2.37
CA THR A 285 21.99 23.07 1.73
C THR A 285 21.37 23.65 0.46
N ASP A 286 20.42 22.97 -0.17
CA ASP A 286 19.82 23.41 -1.43
C ASP A 286 18.98 24.68 -1.22
N THR A 287 19.11 25.65 -2.10
CA THR A 287 18.38 26.94 -2.01
C THR A 287 17.03 26.90 -2.72
N GLY A 288 16.82 25.92 -3.61
CA GLY A 288 15.59 25.77 -4.37
C GLY A 288 14.43 25.17 -3.59
N LEU A 289 13.28 25.10 -4.22
CA LEU A 289 12.09 24.44 -3.67
C LEU A 289 12.14 22.93 -3.96
N PRO A 290 11.90 22.06 -2.96
CA PRO A 290 11.86 20.60 -3.13
C PRO A 290 10.78 20.15 -4.10
N GLY A 291 11.07 19.11 -4.86
CA GLY A 291 10.11 18.45 -5.74
C GLY A 291 10.55 17.04 -6.08
N ASN A 292 9.59 16.20 -6.40
CA ASN A 292 9.79 14.81 -6.80
C ASN A 292 9.00 14.50 -8.06
N LEU A 293 9.55 13.65 -8.90
CA LEU A 293 8.86 13.11 -10.07
C LEU A 293 9.18 11.63 -10.16
N LYS A 294 8.14 10.80 -10.27
CA LYS A 294 8.21 9.35 -10.36
C LYS A 294 7.46 8.88 -11.60
N ILE A 295 8.10 8.04 -12.41
CA ILE A 295 7.49 7.43 -13.59
C ILE A 295 7.67 5.93 -13.45
N GLY A 296 6.60 5.19 -13.57
CA GLY A 296 6.65 3.75 -13.44
C GLY A 296 5.60 3.02 -14.23
N GLY A 297 5.63 1.71 -14.12
CA GLY A 297 4.67 0.83 -14.74
C GLY A 297 4.52 -0.46 -13.95
N PHE A 298 3.40 -1.14 -14.16
CA PHE A 298 3.07 -2.39 -13.51
C PHE A 298 2.50 -3.40 -14.50
N VAL A 299 2.66 -4.67 -14.19
CA VAL A 299 2.11 -5.79 -14.95
C VAL A 299 1.67 -6.90 -14.00
N LEU A 300 0.44 -7.38 -14.16
CA LEU A 300 -0.05 -8.61 -13.55
C LEU A 300 -0.08 -9.69 -14.64
N GLY A 301 0.70 -10.73 -14.49
CA GLY A 301 0.79 -11.86 -15.43
C GLY A 301 -0.49 -12.70 -15.47
N GLY A 302 -0.39 -13.85 -16.14
CA GLY A 302 -1.50 -14.80 -16.27
C GLY A 302 -2.50 -14.43 -17.35
N THR A 303 -3.71 -15.02 -17.27
CA THR A 303 -4.82 -14.79 -18.18
C THR A 303 -5.97 -14.14 -17.45
N THR A 304 -6.63 -13.17 -18.09
CA THR A 304 -7.78 -12.45 -17.54
C THR A 304 -8.98 -12.59 -18.48
N GLN A 305 -10.16 -12.90 -17.93
CA GLN A 305 -11.39 -12.89 -18.67
C GLN A 305 -11.69 -11.48 -19.18
N LYS A 306 -11.94 -11.32 -20.48
CA LYS A 306 -12.36 -10.04 -21.05
C LYS A 306 -13.78 -9.69 -20.66
N PHE A 307 -14.09 -8.43 -20.46
CA PHE A 307 -15.39 -8.00 -19.93
C PHE A 307 -16.57 -8.31 -20.84
N ASN A 308 -16.44 -8.20 -22.14
CA ASN A 308 -17.54 -8.36 -23.10
C ASN A 308 -17.30 -9.48 -24.11
N SER A 309 -16.58 -10.52 -23.72
CA SER A 309 -16.22 -11.63 -24.62
C SER A 309 -15.99 -12.89 -23.77
N ASP A 310 -16.31 -14.04 -24.31
CA ASP A 310 -15.97 -15.35 -23.73
C ASP A 310 -14.48 -15.68 -23.87
N SER A 311 -13.70 -14.81 -24.54
CA SER A 311 -12.25 -14.98 -24.67
C SER A 311 -11.49 -14.47 -23.46
N THR A 312 -10.34 -15.09 -23.21
CA THR A 312 -9.36 -14.58 -22.26
C THR A 312 -8.37 -13.65 -22.97
N GLY A 313 -7.88 -12.64 -22.25
CA GLY A 313 -6.75 -11.81 -22.64
C GLY A 313 -5.47 -12.26 -21.95
N GLY A 314 -4.37 -11.59 -22.27
CA GLY A 314 -3.14 -11.63 -21.46
C GLY A 314 -3.37 -11.01 -20.08
N GLY A 315 -2.29 -10.83 -19.31
CA GLY A 315 -2.33 -10.14 -18.04
C GLY A 315 -2.76 -8.69 -18.17
N ARG A 316 -2.82 -7.99 -17.03
CA ARG A 316 -3.14 -6.56 -16.96
C ARG A 316 -1.87 -5.74 -16.81
N TYR A 317 -1.83 -4.55 -17.39
CA TYR A 317 -0.68 -3.67 -17.27
C TYR A 317 -1.12 -2.20 -17.28
N GLY A 318 -0.25 -1.35 -16.76
CA GLY A 318 -0.46 0.09 -16.78
C GLY A 318 0.82 0.86 -16.53
N LEU A 319 0.75 2.16 -16.80
CA LEU A 319 1.78 3.13 -16.51
C LEU A 319 1.27 4.13 -15.49
N TYR A 320 2.18 4.71 -14.70
CA TYR A 320 1.84 5.77 -13.77
C TYR A 320 2.88 6.89 -13.76
N LEU A 321 2.42 8.05 -13.37
CA LEU A 321 3.19 9.26 -13.10
C LEU A 321 2.75 9.78 -11.74
N VAL A 322 3.71 10.08 -10.86
CA VAL A 322 3.45 10.76 -9.57
C VAL A 322 4.44 11.92 -9.45
N GLY A 323 3.97 13.07 -9.04
CA GLY A 323 4.81 14.24 -8.85
C GLY A 323 4.36 15.09 -7.68
N ASP A 324 5.35 15.66 -6.99
CA ASP A 324 5.16 16.57 -5.86
C ASP A 324 6.07 17.78 -6.05
N GLN A 325 5.58 18.98 -5.73
CA GLN A 325 6.36 20.20 -5.82
C GLN A 325 5.98 21.17 -4.70
N VAL A 326 6.96 21.62 -3.95
CA VAL A 326 6.80 22.79 -3.08
C VAL A 326 6.69 24.04 -3.94
N LEU A 327 5.60 24.79 -3.77
CA LEU A 327 5.32 26.01 -4.54
C LEU A 327 5.82 27.26 -3.84
N ALA A 328 5.70 27.33 -2.51
CA ALA A 328 6.10 28.46 -1.71
C ALA A 328 6.44 28.02 -0.28
N ARG A 329 7.32 28.74 0.40
CA ARG A 329 7.62 28.55 1.83
C ARG A 329 6.98 29.65 2.65
N PHE A 330 6.53 29.28 3.86
CA PHE A 330 6.04 30.19 4.89
C PHE A 330 7.11 30.31 5.98
N GLY A 331 7.45 31.52 6.40
CA GLY A 331 8.45 31.72 7.44
C GLY A 331 9.87 31.34 7.02
N ASN A 332 10.68 30.93 8.00
CA ASN A 332 12.05 30.51 7.74
C ASN A 332 12.13 29.04 7.29
N ARG A 333 13.25 28.68 6.66
CA ARG A 333 13.46 27.35 6.06
C ARG A 333 13.48 26.21 7.10
N ALA A 334 13.94 26.49 8.33
CA ALA A 334 14.08 25.50 9.38
C ALA A 334 12.70 24.99 9.89
N GLU A 335 11.65 25.78 9.70
CA GLU A 335 10.30 25.45 10.16
C GLU A 335 9.56 24.45 9.25
N ASN A 336 10.12 24.09 8.09
CA ASN A 336 9.50 23.22 7.07
C ASN A 336 8.05 23.60 6.69
N ARG A 337 7.68 24.89 6.85
CA ARG A 337 6.35 25.41 6.55
C ARG A 337 6.28 25.79 5.07
N HIS A 338 5.33 25.21 4.35
CA HIS A 338 5.24 25.42 2.90
C HIS A 338 3.86 25.11 2.33
N LEU A 339 3.61 25.66 1.14
CA LEU A 339 2.53 25.21 0.25
C LEU A 339 3.13 24.28 -0.80
N GLY A 340 2.55 23.10 -0.94
CA GLY A 340 2.91 22.13 -1.97
C GLY A 340 1.73 21.74 -2.82
N VAL A 341 2.03 21.17 -3.97
CA VAL A 341 1.08 20.53 -4.89
C VAL A 341 1.55 19.11 -5.15
N PHE A 342 0.61 18.19 -5.29
CA PHE A 342 0.89 16.86 -5.81
C PHE A 342 -0.02 16.52 -6.98
N GLY A 343 0.40 15.56 -7.77
CA GLY A 343 -0.39 14.99 -8.85
C GLY A 343 -0.03 13.54 -9.11
N SER A 344 -1.02 12.75 -9.51
CA SER A 344 -0.84 11.37 -9.93
C SER A 344 -1.74 11.04 -11.13
N LEU A 345 -1.21 10.21 -12.02
CA LEU A 345 -1.92 9.72 -13.20
C LEU A 345 -1.65 8.22 -13.35
N VAL A 346 -2.68 7.44 -13.65
CA VAL A 346 -2.55 6.03 -14.05
C VAL A 346 -3.28 5.80 -15.36
N VAL A 347 -2.63 5.10 -16.27
CA VAL A 347 -3.21 4.67 -17.55
C VAL A 347 -3.00 3.17 -17.70
N ALA A 348 -4.10 2.41 -17.74
CA ALA A 348 -4.14 0.99 -18.01
C ALA A 348 -4.92 0.75 -19.32
N PRO A 349 -4.26 0.83 -20.49
CA PRO A 349 -4.92 1.09 -21.79
C PRO A 349 -5.77 -0.08 -22.32
N ASP A 350 -5.59 -1.30 -21.81
CA ASP A 350 -6.42 -2.43 -22.22
C ASP A 350 -7.76 -2.42 -21.47
N GLU A 351 -8.72 -1.67 -22.02
CA GLU A 351 -10.07 -1.57 -21.46
C GLU A 351 -10.85 -2.88 -21.44
N ALA A 352 -10.39 -3.91 -22.17
CA ALA A 352 -11.07 -5.20 -22.15
C ALA A 352 -10.86 -5.98 -20.85
N VAL A 353 -9.79 -5.66 -20.08
CA VAL A 353 -9.43 -6.35 -18.87
C VAL A 353 -9.21 -5.41 -17.67
N SER A 354 -8.99 -4.11 -17.92
CA SER A 354 -8.73 -3.10 -16.88
C SER A 354 -10.03 -2.40 -16.49
N PRO A 355 -10.56 -2.58 -15.26
CA PRO A 355 -11.83 -1.97 -14.85
C PRO A 355 -11.75 -0.44 -14.69
N MET A 356 -10.57 0.12 -14.36
CA MET A 356 -10.36 1.57 -14.22
C MET A 356 -9.16 2.00 -15.08
N PRO A 357 -9.34 2.12 -16.42
CA PRO A 357 -8.24 2.41 -17.35
C PRO A 357 -7.60 3.79 -17.15
N TYR A 358 -8.31 4.74 -16.58
CA TYR A 358 -7.81 6.09 -16.37
C TYR A 358 -8.10 6.55 -14.94
N TYR A 359 -7.06 7.02 -14.27
CA TYR A 359 -7.15 7.61 -12.94
C TYR A 359 -6.29 8.88 -12.90
N PHE A 360 -6.81 9.90 -12.23
CA PHE A 360 -6.11 11.16 -11.96
C PHE A 360 -6.38 11.59 -10.52
N GLY A 361 -5.31 11.96 -9.81
CA GLY A 361 -5.36 12.53 -8.47
C GLY A 361 -4.53 13.80 -8.40
N THR A 362 -4.99 14.83 -7.69
CA THR A 362 -4.23 16.06 -7.45
C THR A 362 -4.69 16.76 -6.19
N GLY A 363 -3.85 17.62 -5.64
CA GLY A 363 -4.24 18.44 -4.50
C GLY A 363 -3.19 19.47 -4.12
N LEU A 364 -3.60 20.35 -3.22
CA LEU A 364 -2.78 21.36 -2.56
C LEU A 364 -2.67 21.00 -1.08
N VAL A 365 -1.46 21.12 -0.55
CA VAL A 365 -1.17 20.81 0.87
C VAL A 365 -0.36 21.98 1.45
N ALA A 366 -0.85 22.54 2.55
CA ALA A 366 -0.15 23.57 3.29
C ALA A 366 0.33 23.03 4.64
N TYR A 367 1.62 22.88 4.81
CA TYR A 367 2.27 22.56 6.07
C TYR A 367 2.48 23.83 6.88
N GLY A 368 2.01 23.84 8.13
CA GLY A 368 2.09 24.98 9.03
C GLY A 368 1.42 26.24 8.47
N PRO A 369 0.14 26.18 8.01
CA PRO A 369 -0.51 27.33 7.39
C PRO A 369 -0.71 28.51 8.36
N LEU A 370 -0.69 28.26 9.66
CA LEU A 370 -0.87 29.26 10.72
C LEU A 370 0.40 29.37 11.56
N ASP A 371 0.87 30.60 11.84
CA ASP A 371 2.07 30.83 12.64
C ASP A 371 2.01 30.24 14.03
N ARG A 372 0.83 30.24 14.65
CA ARG A 372 0.61 29.67 15.99
C ARG A 372 0.50 28.14 15.98
N ARG A 373 0.40 27.52 14.79
CA ARG A 373 0.20 26.09 14.58
C ARG A 373 1.12 25.58 13.46
N PRO A 374 2.45 25.64 13.66
CA PRO A 374 3.42 25.38 12.60
C PRO A 374 3.52 23.90 12.18
N LYS A 375 2.98 22.97 12.99
CA LYS A 375 2.98 21.53 12.73
C LYS A 375 1.65 21.01 12.15
N ASP A 376 0.64 21.89 12.00
CA ASP A 376 -0.65 21.47 11.41
C ASP A 376 -0.57 21.40 9.88
N ILE A 377 -1.49 20.64 9.28
CA ILE A 377 -1.54 20.45 7.81
C ILE A 377 -2.96 20.71 7.33
N LEU A 378 -3.11 21.61 6.34
CA LEU A 378 -4.36 21.82 5.61
C LEU A 378 -4.21 21.23 4.21
N ALA A 379 -5.16 20.41 3.79
CA ALA A 379 -5.12 19.79 2.46
C ALA A 379 -6.48 19.85 1.76
N ILE A 380 -6.43 20.05 0.45
CA ILE A 380 -7.58 19.89 -0.45
C ILE A 380 -7.13 19.04 -1.64
N GLY A 381 -7.92 18.02 -1.99
CA GLY A 381 -7.60 17.12 -3.09
C GLY A 381 -8.81 16.73 -3.91
N LEU A 382 -8.55 16.33 -5.15
CA LEU A 382 -9.49 15.77 -6.10
C LEU A 382 -8.93 14.49 -6.68
N ALA A 383 -9.72 13.41 -6.66
CA ALA A 383 -9.42 12.16 -7.34
C ALA A 383 -10.56 11.81 -8.31
N TYR A 384 -10.19 11.30 -9.48
CA TYR A 384 -11.11 10.89 -10.53
C TYR A 384 -10.68 9.53 -11.09
N GLY A 385 -11.60 8.58 -11.17
CA GLY A 385 -11.39 7.28 -11.80
C GLY A 385 -12.46 6.99 -12.83
N ALA A 386 -12.06 6.77 -14.09
CA ALA A 386 -12.96 6.39 -15.17
C ALA A 386 -13.05 4.88 -15.29
N TYR A 387 -14.25 4.35 -15.39
CA TYR A 387 -14.49 2.92 -15.63
C TYR A 387 -14.40 2.57 -17.11
N SER A 388 -13.94 1.36 -17.40
CA SER A 388 -13.83 0.81 -18.74
C SER A 388 -15.15 0.91 -19.52
N SER A 389 -15.05 1.34 -20.78
CA SER A 389 -16.18 1.34 -21.71
C SER A 389 -16.69 -0.08 -21.96
N ARG A 390 -15.80 -1.07 -22.03
CA ARG A 390 -16.13 -2.49 -22.21
C ARG A 390 -16.89 -3.07 -21.02
N LEU A 391 -16.48 -2.72 -19.80
CA LEU A 391 -17.19 -3.12 -18.58
C LEU A 391 -18.60 -2.49 -18.56
N ARG A 392 -18.73 -1.24 -18.98
CA ARG A 392 -20.01 -0.53 -19.08
C ARG A 392 -20.96 -1.21 -20.06
N ASP A 393 -20.47 -1.60 -21.24
CA ASP A 393 -21.27 -2.29 -22.26
C ASP A 393 -21.83 -3.63 -21.73
N VAL A 394 -21.03 -4.42 -21.01
CA VAL A 394 -21.50 -5.66 -20.36
C VAL A 394 -22.62 -5.34 -19.37
N ARG A 395 -22.43 -4.35 -18.53
CA ARG A 395 -23.42 -3.97 -17.52
C ARG A 395 -24.69 -3.39 -18.13
N GLN A 396 -24.60 -2.67 -19.24
CA GLN A 396 -25.78 -2.23 -20.00
C GLN A 396 -26.57 -3.42 -20.58
N THR A 397 -25.90 -4.44 -21.06
CA THR A 397 -26.52 -5.67 -21.50
C THR A 397 -27.19 -6.41 -20.35
N GLN A 398 -26.52 -6.48 -19.20
CA GLN A 398 -27.03 -7.11 -17.98
C GLN A 398 -28.19 -6.33 -17.33
N GLN A 399 -28.39 -5.03 -17.65
CA GLN A 399 -29.57 -4.28 -17.21
C GLN A 399 -30.90 -4.87 -17.69
N ARG A 400 -30.86 -5.71 -18.70
CA ARG A 400 -32.04 -6.44 -19.22
C ARG A 400 -32.36 -7.68 -18.38
N THR A 401 -31.53 -8.01 -17.41
CA THR A 401 -31.76 -9.10 -16.44
C THR A 401 -32.45 -8.57 -15.19
N ASP A 402 -33.06 -9.43 -14.40
CA ASP A 402 -33.73 -9.08 -13.15
C ASP A 402 -32.91 -9.64 -11.97
N PRO A 403 -32.39 -8.80 -11.03
CA PRO A 403 -32.44 -7.33 -11.01
C PRO A 403 -31.44 -6.70 -12.00
N PRO A 404 -31.73 -5.50 -12.53
CA PRO A 404 -30.86 -4.84 -13.50
C PRO A 404 -29.57 -4.34 -12.87
N ILE A 405 -28.43 -4.62 -13.52
CA ILE A 405 -27.12 -4.10 -13.10
C ILE A 405 -26.90 -2.75 -13.80
N LYS A 406 -26.66 -1.71 -13.02
CA LYS A 406 -26.47 -0.36 -13.53
C LYS A 406 -25.05 -0.17 -14.09
N PRO A 407 -24.90 0.47 -15.28
CA PRO A 407 -23.59 0.70 -15.88
C PRO A 407 -22.77 1.72 -15.08
N GLN A 408 -21.47 1.46 -14.96
CA GLN A 408 -20.51 2.35 -14.33
C GLN A 408 -19.95 3.35 -15.34
N SER A 409 -19.67 4.58 -14.91
CA SER A 409 -19.07 5.63 -15.74
C SER A 409 -17.74 6.13 -15.15
N TYR A 410 -17.80 6.89 -14.08
CA TYR A 410 -16.66 7.40 -13.33
C TYR A 410 -17.04 7.59 -11.87
N GLU A 411 -16.05 7.62 -11.00
CA GLU A 411 -16.19 8.09 -9.63
C GLU A 411 -15.24 9.24 -9.40
N MET A 412 -15.68 10.24 -8.61
CA MET A 412 -14.83 11.37 -8.24
C MET A 412 -15.02 11.68 -6.75
N THR A 413 -13.90 11.95 -6.07
CA THR A 413 -13.88 12.37 -4.67
C THR A 413 -13.16 13.71 -4.57
N VAL A 414 -13.76 14.65 -3.85
CA VAL A 414 -13.12 15.90 -3.42
C VAL A 414 -13.04 15.87 -1.91
N GLU A 415 -11.85 16.06 -1.35
CA GLU A 415 -11.61 16.07 0.09
C GLU A 415 -11.00 17.39 0.54
N LEU A 416 -11.48 17.89 1.68
CA LEU A 416 -10.88 18.95 2.49
C LEU A 416 -10.60 18.37 3.86
N SER A 417 -9.35 18.45 4.32
CA SER A 417 -8.95 17.97 5.64
C SER A 417 -7.97 18.92 6.33
N TYR A 418 -8.01 18.92 7.66
CA TYR A 418 -7.13 19.73 8.50
C TYR A 418 -6.54 18.86 9.62
N SER A 419 -5.27 18.51 9.51
CA SER A 419 -4.56 17.68 10.48
C SER A 419 -3.99 18.55 11.58
N ILE A 420 -4.35 18.26 12.83
CA ILE A 420 -4.01 19.00 14.04
C ILE A 420 -3.08 18.14 14.89
N LEU A 421 -1.82 18.53 15.04
CA LEU A 421 -0.96 17.93 16.06
C LEU A 421 -1.41 18.41 17.44
N VAL A 422 -2.10 17.56 18.19
CA VAL A 422 -2.64 17.88 19.52
C VAL A 422 -1.54 17.89 20.57
N VAL A 423 -0.78 16.79 20.61
CA VAL A 423 0.45 16.60 21.40
C VAL A 423 1.38 15.68 20.64
N PRO A 424 2.65 15.55 20.97
CA PRO A 424 3.54 14.57 20.36
C PRO A 424 2.89 13.19 20.26
N GLY A 425 2.94 12.57 19.11
CA GLY A 425 2.35 11.25 18.86
C GLY A 425 0.82 11.20 18.79
N PHE A 426 0.09 12.31 18.93
CA PHE A 426 -1.36 12.33 18.79
C PHE A 426 -1.84 13.41 17.83
N THR A 427 -2.47 12.97 16.75
CA THR A 427 -3.02 13.82 15.69
C THR A 427 -4.54 13.60 15.55
N LEU A 428 -5.28 14.68 15.40
CA LEU A 428 -6.69 14.68 14.99
C LEU A 428 -6.82 15.35 13.62
N GLN A 429 -7.52 14.70 12.69
CA GLN A 429 -7.69 15.21 11.33
C GLN A 429 -9.19 15.23 10.95
N PRO A 430 -9.94 16.30 11.33
CA PRO A 430 -11.26 16.52 10.79
C PRO A 430 -11.22 16.66 9.27
N GLY A 431 -12.20 16.05 8.60
CA GLY A 431 -12.29 16.02 7.14
C GLY A 431 -13.71 15.99 6.62
N ALA A 432 -13.88 16.53 5.43
CA ALA A 432 -15.11 16.50 4.65
C ALA A 432 -14.82 15.98 3.25
N GLN A 433 -15.61 15.03 2.77
CA GLN A 433 -15.46 14.44 1.44
C GLN A 433 -16.77 14.53 0.67
N ILE A 434 -16.71 15.03 -0.56
CA ILE A 434 -17.81 15.03 -1.51
C ILE A 434 -17.54 13.91 -2.51
N LEU A 435 -18.46 12.95 -2.57
CA LEU A 435 -18.38 11.80 -3.46
C LEU A 435 -19.40 11.95 -4.59
N ILE A 436 -18.93 11.93 -5.80
CA ILE A 436 -19.74 12.08 -7.03
C ILE A 436 -19.73 10.74 -7.76
N ASN A 437 -20.93 10.27 -8.13
CA ASN A 437 -21.17 8.96 -8.72
C ASN A 437 -20.53 7.79 -7.92
N PRO A 438 -20.89 7.60 -6.64
CA PRO A 438 -20.32 6.53 -5.82
C PRO A 438 -20.43 5.17 -6.54
N GLY A 439 -19.33 4.40 -6.56
CA GLY A 439 -19.23 3.14 -7.30
C GLY A 439 -19.23 3.30 -8.83
N GLY A 440 -19.10 4.54 -9.34
CA GLY A 440 -19.23 4.86 -10.75
C GLY A 440 -20.66 4.80 -11.29
N VAL A 441 -21.66 4.66 -10.43
CA VAL A 441 -23.07 4.45 -10.81
C VAL A 441 -23.85 5.76 -10.75
N PRO A 442 -24.20 6.38 -11.89
CA PRO A 442 -24.85 7.71 -11.91
C PRO A 442 -26.19 7.81 -11.17
N SER A 443 -26.87 6.68 -10.94
CA SER A 443 -28.12 6.63 -10.20
C SER A 443 -27.95 6.48 -8.67
N THR A 444 -26.72 6.25 -8.19
CA THR A 444 -26.41 6.35 -6.77
C THR A 444 -26.26 7.82 -6.42
N PRO A 445 -27.05 8.37 -5.48
CA PRO A 445 -26.91 9.76 -5.09
C PRO A 445 -25.49 10.07 -4.64
N GLY A 446 -24.95 11.20 -5.09
CA GLY A 446 -23.69 11.70 -4.56
C GLY A 446 -23.77 11.85 -3.05
N ALA A 447 -22.65 11.64 -2.35
CA ALA A 447 -22.63 11.65 -0.89
C ALA A 447 -21.73 12.75 -0.32
N LEU A 448 -22.08 13.24 0.87
CA LEU A 448 -21.21 14.02 1.72
C LEU A 448 -20.80 13.15 2.90
N ALA A 449 -19.50 12.93 3.08
CA ALA A 449 -18.96 12.26 4.25
C ALA A 449 -18.23 13.27 5.14
N LEU A 450 -18.49 13.20 6.44
CA LEU A 450 -17.89 14.05 7.46
C LEU A 450 -17.34 13.17 8.58
N GLY A 451 -16.15 13.49 9.07
CA GLY A 451 -15.55 12.71 10.14
C GLY A 451 -14.24 13.26 10.66
N VAL A 452 -13.59 12.44 11.44
CA VAL A 452 -12.28 12.74 12.03
C VAL A 452 -11.42 11.49 11.92
N ASN A 453 -10.19 11.61 11.44
CA ASN A 453 -9.17 10.58 11.62
C ASN A 453 -8.38 10.92 12.89
N ALA A 454 -8.28 9.98 13.80
CA ALA A 454 -7.48 10.09 15.01
C ALA A 454 -6.31 9.10 14.94
N VAL A 455 -5.08 9.61 15.01
CA VAL A 455 -3.86 8.81 14.91
C VAL A 455 -3.05 8.96 16.18
N VAL A 456 -2.71 7.83 16.81
CA VAL A 456 -1.87 7.78 18.02
C VAL A 456 -0.66 6.90 17.72
N SER A 457 0.53 7.48 17.85
CA SER A 457 1.82 6.78 17.81
C SER A 457 2.36 6.65 19.22
N PHE A 458 2.67 5.40 19.65
CA PHE A 458 3.11 5.12 21.01
C PHE A 458 4.61 4.90 21.10
#